data_aefbc5203f71988056a2b62142f24b29
#
_entry.id   aefbc5203f71988056a2b62142f24b29
#
_cell.length_a   1.000
_cell.length_b   1.000
_cell.length_c   1.000
_cell.angle_alpha   90.00
_cell.angle_beta   90.00
_cell.angle_gamma   90.00
#
_symmetry.space_group_name_H-M   'P 1'
#
loop_
_entity.id
_entity.type
_entity.pdbx_description
1 polymer ?
#
loop_
_entity_poly.entity_id
_entity_poly.type
_entity_poly.pdbx_seq_one_letter_code
_entity_poly.pdbx_strand_id
1 'polypeptide(L)'
;PFNDSRPPANPMTEAVPRTPALPATRLAQAWREAASLCIKCGFCLPVCPTYRETGHEVSSPRGRLELMYRAAQGTLAGAEIRRELWFCLGCLACETACPSGIAFHEMLEPARCDDVAAQREGGATPWLRRFLLGRVLVRPGWLRLTAWGLYALQCSGLRRLLAARGLPGAL
;
A
#
# COMPACT_ATOMS: atom_id res chain seq x y z
N PRO A 1 25.05 20.85 7.28
CA PRO A 1 25.13 20.39 5.91
C PRO A 1 24.06 19.32 5.71
N PHE A 2 23.00 19.70 4.99
CA PHE A 2 21.96 18.76 4.55
C PHE A 2 22.64 17.79 3.58
N ASN A 3 22.64 16.51 3.89
CA ASN A 3 23.13 15.47 3.01
C ASN A 3 22.10 15.27 1.88
N ASP A 4 22.38 15.82 0.70
CA ASP A 4 21.58 15.73 -0.53
C ASP A 4 21.78 14.35 -1.22
N SER A 5 21.78 13.27 -0.45
CA SER A 5 21.72 11.93 -1.03
C SER A 5 20.26 11.63 -1.38
N ARG A 6 19.86 12.07 -2.58
CA ARG A 6 18.61 11.67 -3.21
C ARG A 6 18.58 10.14 -3.28
N PRO A 7 17.58 9.46 -2.67
CA PRO A 7 17.51 7.99 -2.75
C PRO A 7 17.45 7.57 -4.22
N PRO A 8 18.03 6.41 -4.58
CA PRO A 8 18.01 5.91 -5.95
C PRO A 8 16.57 5.82 -6.44
N ALA A 9 16.35 6.18 -7.70
CA ALA A 9 15.06 6.13 -8.35
C ALA A 9 14.46 4.71 -8.18
N ASN A 10 13.32 4.61 -7.50
CA ASN A 10 12.65 3.34 -7.26
C ASN A 10 12.13 2.82 -8.61
N PRO A 11 12.52 1.59 -9.06
CA PRO A 11 12.05 1.02 -10.31
C PRO A 11 10.52 0.84 -10.42
N MET A 12 9.77 1.08 -9.33
CA MET A 12 8.31 1.10 -9.34
C MET A 12 7.70 2.43 -9.85
N THR A 13 8.50 3.39 -10.29
CA THR A 13 8.00 4.67 -10.84
C THR A 13 7.60 4.58 -12.31
N GLU A 14 7.89 3.45 -12.99
CA GLU A 14 7.50 3.27 -14.38
C GLU A 14 6.07 2.74 -14.48
N ALA A 15 5.22 3.53 -15.14
CA ALA A 15 3.88 3.20 -15.62
C ALA A 15 2.84 2.79 -14.55
N VAL A 16 2.52 3.68 -13.61
CA VAL A 16 1.21 3.58 -12.95
C VAL A 16 0.13 4.03 -13.93
N PRO A 17 -0.78 3.13 -14.39
CA PRO A 17 -1.86 3.51 -15.26
C PRO A 17 -2.65 4.66 -14.63
N ARG A 18 -3.05 5.65 -15.46
CA ARG A 18 -3.96 6.73 -15.03
C ARG A 18 -5.28 6.11 -14.61
N THR A 19 -5.43 5.80 -13.33
CA THR A 19 -6.69 5.36 -12.77
C THR A 19 -7.61 6.56 -12.55
N PRO A 20 -8.92 6.40 -12.79
CA PRO A 20 -9.89 7.46 -12.54
C PRO A 20 -9.83 7.94 -11.09
N ALA A 21 -10.22 9.18 -10.90
CA ALA A 21 -10.26 9.84 -9.59
C ALA A 21 -10.97 8.98 -8.54
N LEU A 22 -10.46 8.97 -7.31
CA LEU A 22 -11.12 8.36 -6.17
C LEU A 22 -12.58 8.82 -6.07
N PRO A 23 -13.53 7.94 -5.69
CA PRO A 23 -14.97 8.22 -5.75
C PRO A 23 -15.36 9.43 -4.92
N ALA A 24 -16.09 10.30 -5.57
CA ALA A 24 -16.14 11.72 -5.34
C ALA A 24 -16.99 12.20 -4.16
N THR A 25 -17.65 11.39 -3.34
CA THR A 25 -18.63 12.01 -2.45
C THR A 25 -18.40 11.80 -0.96
N ARG A 26 -18.49 10.59 -0.47
CA ARG A 26 -18.40 10.33 1.00
C ARG A 26 -16.96 10.32 1.52
N LEU A 27 -16.06 9.65 0.80
CA LEU A 27 -14.65 9.56 1.20
C LEU A 27 -13.97 10.93 1.12
N ALA A 28 -14.23 11.68 0.06
CA ALA A 28 -13.72 13.05 -0.09
C ALA A 28 -14.24 14.00 1.00
N GLN A 29 -15.46 13.81 1.46
CA GLN A 29 -16.01 14.58 2.58
C GLN A 29 -15.30 14.21 3.89
N ALA A 30 -15.17 12.92 4.19
CA ALA A 30 -14.45 12.43 5.38
C ALA A 30 -13.01 12.96 5.43
N TRP A 31 -12.31 12.98 4.30
CA TRP A 31 -10.96 13.53 4.21
C TRP A 31 -10.90 15.03 4.50
N ARG A 32 -11.87 15.80 4.01
CA ARG A 32 -11.96 17.26 4.30
C ARG A 32 -12.25 17.51 5.78
N GLU A 33 -13.18 16.76 6.36
CA GLU A 33 -13.53 16.86 7.78
C GLU A 33 -12.32 16.52 8.68
N ALA A 34 -11.67 15.40 8.44
CA ALA A 34 -10.49 15.01 9.18
C ALA A 34 -9.33 16.02 9.06
N ALA A 35 -9.12 16.57 7.86
CA ALA A 35 -8.11 17.60 7.65
C ALA A 35 -8.41 18.89 8.43
N SER A 36 -9.70 19.26 8.57
CA SER A 36 -10.12 20.44 9.35
C SER A 36 -9.89 20.26 10.84
N LEU A 37 -9.95 19.02 11.36
CA LEU A 37 -9.66 18.69 12.76
C LEU A 37 -8.18 18.68 13.09
N CYS A 38 -7.31 18.59 12.07
CA CYS A 38 -5.87 18.46 12.27
C CYS A 38 -5.23 19.79 12.66
N ILE A 39 -4.81 19.92 13.91
CA ILE A 39 -4.08 21.10 14.43
C ILE A 39 -2.59 21.10 14.08
N LYS A 40 -2.13 20.15 13.27
CA LYS A 40 -0.74 20.02 12.79
C LYS A 40 0.32 19.94 13.91
N CYS A 41 -0.03 19.49 15.12
CA CYS A 41 0.83 19.43 16.30
C CYS A 41 2.08 18.54 16.15
N GLY A 42 2.07 17.55 15.26
CA GLY A 42 3.20 16.69 14.97
C GLY A 42 3.35 15.45 15.87
N PHE A 43 2.49 15.22 16.89
CA PHE A 43 2.60 14.05 17.77
C PHE A 43 2.51 12.70 17.05
N CYS A 44 1.90 12.66 15.86
CA CYS A 44 1.86 11.47 15.03
C CYS A 44 3.19 11.15 14.32
N LEU A 45 4.17 12.06 14.27
CA LEU A 45 5.43 11.87 13.56
C LEU A 45 6.35 10.85 14.25
N PRO A 46 6.69 10.99 15.54
CA PRO A 46 7.63 10.09 16.21
C PRO A 46 7.11 8.66 16.34
N VAL A 47 5.79 8.46 16.30
CA VAL A 47 5.17 7.13 16.40
C VAL A 47 4.98 6.44 15.06
N CYS A 48 5.18 7.15 13.94
CA CYS A 48 4.99 6.60 12.61
C CYS A 48 6.25 5.88 12.10
N PRO A 49 6.19 4.55 11.87
CA PRO A 49 7.37 3.81 11.41
C PRO A 49 7.85 4.26 10.04
N THR A 50 6.93 4.55 9.10
CA THR A 50 7.31 4.98 7.74
C THR A 50 7.94 6.39 7.73
N TYR A 51 7.51 7.28 8.60
CA TYR A 51 8.15 8.58 8.76
C TYR A 51 9.54 8.46 9.40
N ARG A 52 9.68 7.63 10.42
CA ARG A 52 10.97 7.40 11.09
C ARG A 52 12.03 6.82 10.17
N GLU A 53 11.62 5.97 9.23
CA GLU A 53 12.52 5.36 8.26
C GLU A 53 12.91 6.33 7.13
N THR A 54 11.96 7.11 6.62
CA THR A 54 12.19 7.95 5.44
C THR A 54 12.58 9.38 5.76
N GLY A 55 12.17 9.92 6.90
CA GLY A 55 12.27 11.35 7.23
C GLY A 55 11.39 12.26 6.36
N HIS A 56 10.62 11.69 5.44
CA HIS A 56 9.79 12.47 4.52
C HIS A 56 8.42 12.76 5.10
N GLU A 57 8.04 14.04 5.10
CA GLU A 57 6.74 14.49 5.63
C GLU A 57 5.55 13.83 4.91
N VAL A 58 5.66 13.61 3.60
CA VAL A 58 4.60 12.93 2.81
C VAL A 58 4.32 11.51 3.29
N SER A 59 5.31 10.83 3.84
CA SER A 59 5.19 9.48 4.42
C SER A 59 4.74 9.48 5.89
N SER A 60 4.40 10.65 6.43
CA SER A 60 3.84 10.81 7.77
C SER A 60 2.31 10.74 7.78
N PRO A 61 1.66 10.49 8.95
CA PRO A 61 0.20 10.50 9.02
C PRO A 61 -0.42 11.84 8.65
N ARG A 62 0.14 12.95 9.14
CA ARG A 62 -0.36 14.28 8.78
C ARG A 62 -0.07 14.66 7.33
N GLY A 63 1.06 14.21 6.78
CA GLY A 63 1.37 14.38 5.36
C GLY A 63 0.40 13.63 4.47
N ARG A 64 0.08 12.37 4.80
CA ARG A 64 -0.96 11.59 4.11
C ARG A 64 -2.33 12.24 4.22
N LEU A 65 -2.68 12.81 5.37
CA LEU A 65 -3.93 13.54 5.54
C LEU A 65 -4.01 14.78 4.62
N GLU A 66 -2.91 15.51 4.47
CA GLU A 66 -2.82 16.64 3.53
C GLU A 66 -2.97 16.16 2.08
N LEU A 67 -2.34 15.02 1.70
CA LEU A 67 -2.52 14.43 0.36
C LEU A 67 -3.98 14.03 0.11
N MET A 68 -4.63 13.38 1.08
CA MET A 68 -6.06 13.02 1.03
C MET A 68 -6.93 14.27 0.84
N TYR A 69 -6.65 15.34 1.59
CA TYR A 69 -7.36 16.59 1.48
C TYR A 69 -7.22 17.23 0.08
N ARG A 70 -6.00 17.26 -0.47
CA ARG A 70 -5.75 17.76 -1.83
C ARG A 70 -6.41 16.91 -2.91
N ALA A 71 -6.42 15.60 -2.73
CA ALA A 71 -7.14 14.69 -3.61
C ALA A 71 -8.67 14.92 -3.54
N ALA A 72 -9.21 15.18 -2.34
CA ALA A 72 -10.62 15.54 -2.15
C ALA A 72 -11.01 16.88 -2.78
N GLN A 73 -10.03 17.78 -3.00
CA GLN A 73 -10.22 19.04 -3.73
C GLN A 73 -10.04 18.89 -5.24
N GLY A 74 -9.61 17.73 -5.72
CA GLY A 74 -9.29 17.49 -7.14
C GLY A 74 -7.98 18.14 -7.60
N THR A 75 -7.14 18.62 -6.68
CA THR A 75 -5.85 19.27 -6.99
C THR A 75 -4.70 18.28 -7.07
N LEU A 76 -4.91 17.02 -6.67
CA LEU A 76 -3.92 15.96 -6.70
C LEU A 76 -4.48 14.72 -7.42
N ALA A 77 -3.68 14.12 -8.31
CA ALA A 77 -4.09 12.93 -9.02
C ALA A 77 -4.08 11.67 -8.11
N GLY A 78 -5.04 10.75 -8.32
CA GLY A 78 -5.17 9.54 -7.50
C GLY A 78 -3.92 8.64 -7.52
N ALA A 79 -3.12 8.69 -8.59
CA ALA A 79 -1.88 7.92 -8.70
C ALA A 79 -0.80 8.38 -7.70
N GLU A 80 -0.72 9.69 -7.43
CA GLU A 80 0.28 10.27 -6.53
C GLU A 80 -0.02 9.92 -5.07
N ILE A 81 -1.29 9.96 -4.67
CA ILE A 81 -1.69 9.59 -3.32
C ILE A 81 -1.60 8.09 -3.07
N ARG A 82 -1.86 7.26 -4.10
CA ARG A 82 -1.87 5.80 -4.00
C ARG A 82 -0.60 5.25 -3.38
N ARG A 83 0.57 5.70 -3.85
CA ARG A 83 1.86 5.26 -3.34
C ARG A 83 1.95 5.43 -1.82
N GLU A 84 1.59 6.61 -1.32
CA GLU A 84 1.70 6.92 0.11
C GLU A 84 0.63 6.19 0.95
N LEU A 85 -0.57 5.97 0.39
CA LEU A 85 -1.59 5.16 1.05
C LEU A 85 -1.15 3.70 1.21
N TRP A 86 -0.52 3.11 0.17
CA TRP A 86 -0.03 1.73 0.23
C TRP A 86 1.28 1.58 1.00
N PHE A 87 2.10 2.61 1.07
CA PHE A 87 3.31 2.62 1.89
C PHE A 87 3.00 2.68 3.40
N CYS A 88 1.81 3.14 3.79
CA CYS A 88 1.37 3.11 5.19
C CYS A 88 1.22 1.67 5.68
N LEU A 89 1.78 1.34 6.85
CA LEU A 89 1.66 0.00 7.44
C LEU A 89 0.28 -0.30 8.04
N GLY A 90 -0.59 0.71 8.22
CA GLY A 90 -1.90 0.54 8.86
C GLY A 90 -1.80 0.18 10.35
N CYS A 91 -0.69 0.52 11.01
CA CYS A 91 -0.46 0.19 12.43
C CYS A 91 -1.28 1.01 13.43
N LEU A 92 -1.92 2.09 12.99
CA LEU A 92 -2.81 2.98 13.74
C LEU A 92 -2.19 3.67 14.97
N ALA A 93 -0.87 3.58 15.17
CA ALA A 93 -0.19 4.28 16.26
C ALA A 93 -0.38 5.81 16.22
N CYS A 94 -0.66 6.36 15.04
CA CYS A 94 -0.96 7.79 14.90
C CYS A 94 -2.30 8.21 15.49
N GLU A 95 -3.28 7.31 15.58
CA GLU A 95 -4.59 7.59 16.20
C GLU A 95 -4.45 7.74 17.70
N THR A 96 -3.75 6.82 18.35
CA THR A 96 -3.52 6.86 19.80
C THR A 96 -2.70 8.07 20.23
N ALA A 97 -1.83 8.59 19.36
CA ALA A 97 -1.01 9.76 19.60
C ALA A 97 -1.72 11.08 19.27
N CYS A 98 -2.88 11.04 18.61
CA CYS A 98 -3.56 12.24 18.11
C CYS A 98 -4.42 12.91 19.19
N PRO A 99 -4.10 14.15 19.63
CA PRO A 99 -4.94 14.86 20.59
C PRO A 99 -6.29 15.30 20.00
N SER A 100 -6.39 15.41 18.69
CA SER A 100 -7.65 15.73 17.98
C SER A 100 -8.52 14.51 17.71
N GLY A 101 -8.08 13.30 18.09
CA GLY A 101 -8.87 12.07 17.93
C GLY A 101 -9.18 11.69 16.47
N ILE A 102 -8.29 11.98 15.53
CA ILE A 102 -8.52 11.66 14.12
C ILE A 102 -8.49 10.17 13.90
N ALA A 103 -9.61 9.58 13.49
CA ALA A 103 -9.75 8.17 13.14
C ALA A 103 -9.16 7.88 11.75
N PHE A 104 -7.85 7.68 11.68
CA PHE A 104 -7.11 7.53 10.42
C PHE A 104 -7.51 6.26 9.64
N HIS A 105 -7.91 5.19 10.34
CA HIS A 105 -8.38 3.95 9.72
C HIS A 105 -9.64 4.15 8.89
N GLU A 106 -10.57 5.00 9.34
CA GLU A 106 -11.83 5.29 8.62
C GLU A 106 -11.59 5.99 7.27
N MET A 107 -10.41 6.56 7.08
CA MET A 107 -10.01 7.22 5.84
C MET A 107 -9.13 6.33 4.97
N LEU A 108 -8.23 5.56 5.60
CA LEU A 108 -7.23 4.75 4.90
C LEU A 108 -7.85 3.50 4.28
N GLU A 109 -8.68 2.77 5.04
CA GLU A 109 -9.26 1.49 4.60
C GLU A 109 -10.19 1.64 3.40
N PRO A 110 -11.18 2.56 3.41
CA PRO A 110 -12.02 2.80 2.24
C PRO A 110 -11.22 3.21 1.01
N ALA A 111 -10.22 4.08 1.18
CA ALA A 111 -9.36 4.51 0.08
C ALA A 111 -8.61 3.35 -0.58
N ARG A 112 -8.11 2.41 0.21
CA ARG A 112 -7.47 1.18 -0.29
C ARG A 112 -8.47 0.23 -0.95
N CYS A 113 -9.66 0.10 -0.39
CA CYS A 113 -10.72 -0.72 -0.99
C CYS A 113 -11.13 -0.20 -2.36
N ASP A 114 -11.32 1.11 -2.49
CA ASP A 114 -11.68 1.75 -3.75
C ASP A 114 -10.56 1.63 -4.78
N ASP A 115 -9.31 1.79 -4.36
CA ASP A 115 -8.16 1.58 -5.24
C ASP A 115 -8.07 0.14 -5.75
N VAL A 116 -8.29 -0.85 -4.89
CA VAL A 116 -8.35 -2.27 -5.30
C VAL A 116 -9.52 -2.54 -6.23
N ALA A 117 -10.68 -1.93 -6.00
CA ALA A 117 -11.85 -2.08 -6.87
C ALA A 117 -11.56 -1.52 -8.27
N ALA A 118 -11.00 -0.31 -8.35
CA ALA A 118 -10.62 0.32 -9.61
C ALA A 118 -9.56 -0.49 -10.40
N GLN A 119 -8.61 -1.11 -9.71
CA GLN A 119 -7.60 -1.97 -10.36
C GLN A 119 -8.17 -3.30 -10.85
N ARG A 120 -9.25 -3.81 -10.25
CA ARG A 120 -9.89 -5.06 -10.68
C ARG A 120 -10.56 -4.95 -12.05
N GLU A 121 -10.98 -3.76 -12.44
CA GLU A 121 -11.60 -3.51 -13.75
C GLU A 121 -10.59 -3.55 -14.89
N GLY A 122 -9.27 -3.39 -14.63
CA GLY A 122 -8.21 -3.35 -15.62
C GLY A 122 -7.29 -4.58 -15.72
N GLY A 123 -7.44 -5.59 -14.87
CA GLY A 123 -6.44 -6.66 -14.74
C GLY A 123 -6.82 -8.00 -15.39
N ALA A 124 -5.91 -8.59 -16.16
CA ALA A 124 -6.09 -9.81 -16.95
C ALA A 124 -6.18 -11.14 -16.16
N THR A 125 -6.02 -11.15 -14.83
CA THR A 125 -5.99 -12.42 -14.06
C THR A 125 -6.82 -12.46 -12.78
N PRO A 126 -8.09 -11.99 -12.78
CA PRO A 126 -8.89 -12.00 -11.55
C PRO A 126 -9.24 -13.42 -11.08
N TRP A 127 -9.39 -14.39 -12.00
CA TRP A 127 -9.73 -15.76 -11.67
C TRP A 127 -8.60 -16.52 -10.97
N LEU A 128 -7.35 -16.37 -11.44
CA LEU A 128 -6.19 -17.03 -10.84
C LEU A 128 -5.93 -16.53 -9.41
N ARG A 129 -5.98 -15.22 -9.21
CA ARG A 129 -5.86 -14.61 -7.88
C ARG A 129 -6.99 -15.08 -6.95
N ARG A 130 -8.24 -15.09 -7.43
CA ARG A 130 -9.40 -15.56 -6.66
C ARG A 130 -9.29 -17.06 -6.33
N PHE A 131 -8.79 -17.86 -7.26
CA PHE A 131 -8.54 -19.29 -7.06
C PHE A 131 -7.43 -19.50 -6.01
N LEU A 132 -6.28 -18.87 -6.17
CA LEU A 132 -5.15 -19.01 -5.24
C LEU A 132 -5.51 -18.51 -3.83
N LEU A 133 -6.03 -17.30 -3.71
CA LEU A 133 -6.38 -16.72 -2.41
C LEU A 133 -7.60 -17.40 -1.78
N GLY A 134 -8.63 -17.74 -2.58
CA GLY A 134 -9.89 -18.29 -2.04
C GLY A 134 -9.88 -19.81 -1.83
N ARG A 135 -9.06 -20.54 -2.59
CA ARG A 135 -9.01 -22.01 -2.50
C ARG A 135 -7.74 -22.55 -1.87
N VAL A 136 -6.57 -22.03 -2.27
CA VAL A 136 -5.28 -22.59 -1.82
C VAL A 136 -4.94 -22.07 -0.42
N LEU A 137 -4.99 -20.74 -0.20
CA LEU A 137 -4.59 -20.17 1.10
C LEU A 137 -5.62 -20.42 2.21
N VAL A 138 -6.91 -20.46 1.89
CA VAL A 138 -7.97 -20.59 2.91
C VAL A 138 -8.15 -22.04 3.38
N ARG A 139 -7.78 -23.03 2.58
CA ARG A 139 -7.96 -24.44 2.94
C ARG A 139 -6.63 -25.07 3.41
N PRO A 140 -6.52 -25.46 4.69
CA PRO A 140 -5.27 -26.00 5.24
C PRO A 140 -4.77 -27.26 4.53
N GLY A 141 -5.67 -28.08 3.96
CA GLY A 141 -5.29 -29.24 3.16
C GLY A 141 -4.55 -28.89 1.87
N TRP A 142 -5.04 -27.88 1.14
CA TRP A 142 -4.38 -27.39 -0.08
C TRP A 142 -3.05 -26.69 0.23
N LEU A 143 -3.02 -25.94 1.34
CA LEU A 143 -1.78 -25.30 1.80
C LEU A 143 -0.70 -26.33 2.15
N ARG A 144 -1.06 -27.42 2.84
CA ARG A 144 -0.14 -28.53 3.13
C ARG A 144 0.34 -29.22 1.85
N LEU A 145 -0.56 -29.48 0.91
CA LEU A 145 -0.23 -30.09 -0.37
C LEU A 145 0.74 -29.25 -1.19
N THR A 146 0.50 -27.93 -1.29
CA THR A 146 1.40 -26.99 -1.98
C THR A 146 2.74 -26.86 -1.26
N ALA A 147 2.74 -26.80 0.07
CA ALA A 147 3.98 -26.78 0.85
C ALA A 147 4.81 -28.07 0.65
N TRP A 148 4.15 -29.22 0.65
CA TRP A 148 4.79 -30.52 0.40
C TRP A 148 5.35 -30.62 -1.02
N GLY A 149 4.59 -30.16 -2.02
CA GLY A 149 5.04 -30.07 -3.41
C GLY A 149 6.25 -29.18 -3.60
N LEU A 150 6.24 -27.98 -2.98
CA LEU A 150 7.40 -27.07 -2.98
C LEU A 150 8.61 -27.67 -2.28
N TYR A 151 8.41 -28.35 -1.15
CA TYR A 151 9.47 -29.04 -0.43
C TYR A 151 10.08 -30.17 -1.29
N ALA A 152 9.25 -31.02 -1.91
CA ALA A 152 9.70 -32.06 -2.82
C ALA A 152 10.46 -31.49 -4.03
N LEU A 153 10.01 -30.36 -4.58
CA LEU A 153 10.71 -29.65 -5.65
C LEU A 153 12.09 -29.14 -5.22
N GLN A 154 12.20 -28.65 -3.98
CA GLN A 154 13.47 -28.18 -3.42
C GLN A 154 14.43 -29.35 -3.21
N CYS A 155 13.93 -30.49 -2.70
CA CYS A 155 14.74 -31.70 -2.46
C CYS A 155 15.16 -32.44 -3.74
N SER A 156 14.36 -32.36 -4.81
CA SER A 156 14.61 -33.07 -6.08
C SER A 156 15.77 -32.53 -6.93
N GLY A 157 16.40 -31.44 -6.52
CA GLY A 157 17.48 -30.80 -7.29
C GLY A 157 17.02 -30.12 -8.60
N LEU A 158 15.73 -30.19 -8.95
CA LEU A 158 15.15 -29.61 -10.14
C LEU A 158 15.37 -28.09 -10.22
N ARG A 159 15.49 -27.46 -9.06
CA ARG A 159 15.86 -26.04 -8.95
C ARG A 159 17.20 -25.73 -9.59
N ARG A 160 18.20 -26.63 -9.47
CA ARG A 160 19.52 -26.46 -10.10
C ARG A 160 19.43 -26.57 -11.63
N LEU A 161 18.56 -27.44 -12.13
CA LEU A 161 18.32 -27.61 -13.58
C LEU A 161 17.56 -26.41 -14.19
N LEU A 162 16.61 -25.83 -13.44
CA LEU A 162 15.87 -24.64 -13.88
C LEU A 162 16.76 -23.38 -13.85
N ALA A 163 17.61 -23.24 -12.85
CA ALA A 163 18.60 -22.17 -12.78
C ALA A 163 19.64 -22.25 -13.92
N ALA A 164 20.05 -23.46 -14.30
CA ALA A 164 20.98 -23.69 -15.40
C ALA A 164 20.38 -23.33 -16.78
N ARG A 165 19.06 -23.25 -16.90
CA ARG A 165 18.33 -22.87 -18.14
C ARG A 165 17.98 -21.37 -18.20
N GLY A 166 18.52 -20.53 -17.29
CA GLY A 166 18.42 -19.08 -17.39
C GLY A 166 17.02 -18.49 -17.15
N LEU A 167 16.14 -19.18 -16.40
CA LEU A 167 14.86 -18.60 -15.98
C LEU A 167 15.12 -17.58 -14.87
N PRO A 168 14.86 -16.27 -15.11
CA PRO A 168 15.02 -15.23 -14.09
C PRO A 168 13.99 -15.45 -12.97
N GLY A 169 14.43 -15.59 -11.73
CA GLY A 169 13.55 -15.72 -10.55
C GLY A 169 13.78 -16.94 -9.68
N ALA A 170 14.86 -17.70 -9.86
CA ALA A 170 15.21 -18.88 -9.05
C ALA A 170 16.14 -18.56 -7.86
N LEU A 171 16.04 -17.33 -7.29
CA LEU A 171 16.73 -16.94 -6.05
C LEU A 171 15.76 -16.97 -4.87
#